data_8d658b4c8c2e7198465522e63e582c47
#
_entry.id   8d658b4c8c2e7198465522e63e582c47
#
_cell.length_a   1.000
_cell.length_b   1.000
_cell.length_c   1.000
_cell.angle_alpha   90.00
_cell.angle_beta   90.00
_cell.angle_gamma   90.00
#
_symmetry.space_group_name_H-M   'P 1'
#
loop_
_entity.id
_entity.type
_entity.pdbx_description
1 polymer ?
#
loop_
_entity_poly.entity_id
_entity_poly.type
_entity_poly.pdbx_seq_one_letter_code
_entity_poly.pdbx_strand_id
1 'polypeptide(L)'
;MKKIVFIALTICISLNSFAQNRGFGRPDRPPMRDLGRPHDMPPIDEARRAKIEMFKVQFITEKLNLTKSEAEVFWPVYNEAKKNIDELVKSKMNDEIQFEENILVIKKKLRNDLKPILKSDERVNQALKIEREFLKTLRGEMMRRKGFRA
;
A
#
# COMPACT_ATOMS: atom_id res chain seq x y z
N MET A 1 -29.66 16.63 -13.90
CA MET A 1 -29.79 16.23 -12.50
C MET A 1 -28.56 15.44 -12.13
N LYS A 2 -27.68 16.05 -11.36
CA LYS A 2 -26.33 15.55 -11.04
C LYS A 2 -26.42 14.69 -9.78
N LYS A 3 -26.18 13.39 -9.90
CA LYS A 3 -26.06 12.51 -8.71
C LYS A 3 -24.59 12.44 -8.31
N ILE A 4 -24.26 13.22 -7.30
CA ILE A 4 -22.97 13.18 -6.61
C ILE A 4 -23.01 11.96 -5.69
N VAL A 5 -22.21 10.95 -5.98
CA VAL A 5 -22.03 9.80 -5.10
C VAL A 5 -20.92 10.16 -4.11
N PHE A 6 -21.32 10.59 -2.91
CA PHE A 6 -20.44 10.69 -1.75
C PHE A 6 -20.14 9.28 -1.25
N ILE A 7 -18.90 8.83 -1.42
CA ILE A 7 -18.41 7.69 -0.66
C ILE A 7 -17.92 8.23 0.68
N ALA A 8 -18.82 8.24 1.65
CA ALA A 8 -18.51 8.53 3.03
C ALA A 8 -17.65 7.38 3.58
N LEU A 9 -16.41 7.69 3.92
CA LEU A 9 -15.54 6.82 4.72
C LEU A 9 -16.05 6.89 6.16
N THR A 10 -16.86 5.94 6.56
CA THR A 10 -17.38 5.84 7.93
C THR A 10 -16.27 5.28 8.82
N ILE A 11 -15.58 6.17 9.53
CA ILE A 11 -14.73 5.80 10.65
C ILE A 11 -15.66 5.58 11.85
N CYS A 12 -15.94 4.33 12.18
CA CYS A 12 -16.61 3.98 13.43
C CYS A 12 -15.67 4.20 14.61
N ILE A 13 -15.81 5.34 15.27
CA ILE A 13 -15.30 5.56 16.62
C ILE A 13 -16.35 5.01 17.57
N SER A 14 -16.18 3.77 18.04
CA SER A 14 -16.98 3.21 19.12
C SER A 14 -16.45 3.69 20.45
N LEU A 15 -17.21 4.59 21.07
CA LEU A 15 -17.03 5.08 22.43
C LEU A 15 -17.25 3.95 23.43
N ASN A 16 -16.31 3.86 24.36
CA ASN A 16 -16.28 2.94 25.48
C ASN A 16 -17.53 3.05 26.36
N SER A 17 -18.20 1.94 26.54
CA SER A 17 -19.12 1.77 27.66
C SER A 17 -18.45 1.02 28.80
N PHE A 18 -18.28 1.73 29.87
CA PHE A 18 -17.87 1.32 31.18
C PHE A 18 -18.82 0.24 31.71
N ALA A 19 -18.38 -0.96 31.94
CA ALA A 19 -19.14 -1.98 32.64
C ALA A 19 -18.32 -2.65 33.72
N GLN A 20 -18.88 -2.56 34.89
CA GLN A 20 -18.44 -2.91 36.22
C GLN A 20 -17.94 -4.35 36.38
N ASN A 21 -16.86 -4.42 37.13
CA ASN A 21 -16.27 -5.52 37.84
C ASN A 21 -17.31 -6.36 38.65
N ARG A 22 -17.47 -7.65 38.32
CA ARG A 22 -17.89 -8.69 39.24
C ARG A 22 -16.93 -9.85 39.10
N GLY A 23 -16.12 -10.02 40.13
CA GLY A 23 -15.19 -11.11 40.25
C GLY A 23 -15.89 -12.46 40.24
N PHE A 24 -15.54 -13.29 39.28
CA PHE A 24 -15.67 -14.72 39.33
C PHE A 24 -14.27 -15.30 39.12
N GLY A 25 -13.72 -15.94 40.15
CA GLY A 25 -12.45 -16.63 40.08
C GLY A 25 -12.47 -17.63 38.93
N ARG A 26 -11.63 -17.41 37.94
CA ARG A 26 -11.33 -18.38 36.89
C ARG A 26 -10.06 -19.11 37.26
N PRO A 27 -10.04 -20.45 37.16
CA PRO A 27 -8.83 -21.23 37.37
C PRO A 27 -7.77 -20.85 36.33
N ASP A 28 -6.53 -20.95 36.77
CA ASP A 28 -5.27 -20.65 36.09
C ASP A 28 -5.30 -20.71 34.55
N ARG A 29 -5.39 -19.54 33.93
CA ARG A 29 -4.98 -19.43 32.53
C ARG A 29 -3.45 -19.41 32.49
N PRO A 30 -2.82 -20.25 31.68
CA PRO A 30 -1.41 -20.10 31.43
C PRO A 30 -1.14 -18.64 30.95
N PRO A 31 0.00 -18.04 31.34
CA PRO A 31 0.30 -16.66 30.97
C PRO A 31 0.15 -16.54 29.45
N MET A 32 -0.75 -15.65 29.03
CA MET A 32 -0.84 -15.28 27.61
C MET A 32 0.58 -14.89 27.20
N ARG A 33 1.16 -15.64 26.27
CA ARG A 33 2.36 -15.19 25.57
C ARG A 33 2.06 -13.77 25.13
N ASP A 34 2.86 -12.86 25.66
CA ASP A 34 2.88 -11.48 25.26
C ASP A 34 3.03 -11.48 23.73
N LEU A 35 1.89 -11.29 23.05
CA LEU A 35 1.89 -11.10 21.59
C LEU A 35 2.54 -9.73 21.40
N GLY A 36 3.86 -9.76 21.23
CA GLY A 36 4.74 -8.61 21.15
C GLY A 36 4.07 -7.42 20.50
N ARG A 37 4.25 -6.27 21.13
CA ARG A 37 3.74 -4.98 20.65
C ARG A 37 4.05 -4.83 19.16
N PRO A 38 3.27 -4.07 18.38
CA PRO A 38 3.52 -3.88 16.93
C PRO A 38 4.93 -3.38 16.56
N HIS A 39 5.73 -2.97 17.55
CA HIS A 39 7.12 -2.53 17.39
C HIS A 39 8.15 -3.67 17.32
N ASP A 40 7.77 -4.91 17.68
CA ASP A 40 8.68 -6.07 17.73
C ASP A 40 8.61 -6.92 16.44
N MET A 41 8.17 -6.34 15.34
CA MET A 41 8.39 -7.04 14.05
C MET A 41 9.89 -7.03 13.77
N PRO A 42 10.53 -8.21 13.63
CA PRO A 42 11.94 -8.28 13.29
C PRO A 42 12.17 -7.45 12.02
N PRO A 43 13.29 -6.73 11.92
CA PRO A 43 13.61 -5.97 10.73
C PRO A 43 13.46 -6.91 9.54
N ILE A 44 12.70 -6.47 8.53
CA ILE A 44 12.49 -7.29 7.32
C ILE A 44 13.88 -7.58 6.78
N ASP A 45 14.27 -8.84 6.85
CA ASP A 45 15.52 -9.35 6.34
C ASP A 45 15.75 -8.81 4.92
N GLU A 46 16.95 -8.34 4.63
CA GLU A 46 17.33 -7.76 3.34
C GLU A 46 17.00 -8.71 2.16
N ALA A 47 17.21 -10.00 2.37
CA ALA A 47 16.83 -11.03 1.42
C ALA A 47 15.33 -11.05 1.13
N ARG A 48 14.50 -10.76 2.13
CA ARG A 48 13.04 -10.66 1.98
C ARG A 48 12.63 -9.39 1.23
N ARG A 49 13.31 -8.28 1.48
CA ARG A 49 13.09 -7.03 0.72
C ARG A 49 13.42 -7.23 -0.75
N ALA A 50 14.57 -7.81 -1.05
CA ALA A 50 14.98 -8.11 -2.41
C ALA A 50 13.95 -9.00 -3.14
N LYS A 51 13.43 -10.04 -2.49
CA LYS A 51 12.37 -10.89 -3.05
C LYS A 51 11.08 -10.12 -3.35
N ILE A 52 10.68 -9.21 -2.47
CA ILE A 52 9.49 -8.38 -2.68
C ILE A 52 9.69 -7.44 -3.86
N GLU A 53 10.88 -6.82 -3.99
CA GLU A 53 11.19 -5.95 -5.12
C GLU A 53 11.25 -6.74 -6.45
N MET A 54 11.86 -7.91 -6.47
CA MET A 54 11.83 -8.78 -7.66
C MET A 54 10.40 -9.13 -8.07
N PHE A 55 9.58 -9.53 -7.10
CA PHE A 55 8.16 -9.83 -7.35
C PHE A 55 7.40 -8.61 -7.86
N LYS A 56 7.69 -7.42 -7.34
CA LYS A 56 7.11 -6.16 -7.78
C LYS A 56 7.47 -5.86 -9.23
N VAL A 57 8.75 -5.98 -9.59
CA VAL A 57 9.22 -5.75 -10.95
C VAL A 57 8.52 -6.70 -11.92
N GLN A 58 8.48 -7.99 -11.60
CA GLN A 58 7.79 -8.98 -12.43
C GLN A 58 6.30 -8.65 -12.56
N PHE A 59 5.61 -8.40 -11.45
CA PHE A 59 4.18 -8.09 -11.44
C PHE A 59 3.83 -6.88 -12.31
N ILE A 60 4.60 -5.79 -12.19
CA ILE A 60 4.36 -4.56 -12.94
C ILE A 60 4.62 -4.79 -14.44
N THR A 61 5.74 -5.46 -14.77
CA THR A 61 6.11 -5.76 -16.16
C THR A 61 5.04 -6.59 -16.85
N GLU A 62 4.54 -7.64 -16.18
CA GLU A 62 3.49 -8.51 -16.72
C GLU A 62 2.14 -7.78 -16.83
N LYS A 63 1.73 -7.07 -15.79
CA LYS A 63 0.44 -6.35 -15.77
C LYS A 63 0.34 -5.26 -16.81
N LEU A 64 1.41 -4.52 -17.05
CA LEU A 64 1.45 -3.46 -18.06
C LEU A 64 1.88 -3.98 -19.45
N ASN A 65 2.26 -5.26 -19.54
CA ASN A 65 2.74 -5.86 -20.78
C ASN A 65 3.90 -5.04 -21.39
N LEU A 66 4.89 -4.71 -20.53
CA LEU A 66 6.02 -3.87 -20.94
C LEU A 66 6.95 -4.65 -21.86
N THR A 67 7.26 -4.09 -23.01
CA THR A 67 8.39 -4.57 -23.82
C THR A 67 9.71 -4.20 -23.15
N LYS A 68 10.80 -4.82 -23.56
CA LYS A 68 12.13 -4.52 -23.00
C LYS A 68 12.51 -3.05 -23.18
N SER A 69 12.27 -2.48 -24.34
CA SER A 69 12.55 -1.07 -24.63
C SER A 69 11.65 -0.11 -23.84
N GLU A 70 10.37 -0.45 -23.66
CA GLU A 70 9.48 0.33 -22.79
C GLU A 70 9.93 0.27 -21.34
N ALA A 71 10.31 -0.91 -20.83
CA ALA A 71 10.75 -1.09 -19.46
C ALA A 71 12.01 -0.26 -19.12
N GLU A 72 12.98 -0.17 -20.05
CA GLU A 72 14.19 0.62 -19.88
C GLU A 72 13.90 2.11 -19.61
N VAL A 73 12.84 2.66 -20.22
CA VAL A 73 12.43 4.06 -20.05
C VAL A 73 11.39 4.22 -18.93
N PHE A 74 10.53 3.23 -18.74
CA PHE A 74 9.47 3.25 -17.72
C PHE A 74 10.02 3.30 -16.31
N TRP A 75 10.99 2.41 -15.98
CA TRP A 75 11.47 2.26 -14.61
C TRP A 75 12.10 3.52 -14.01
N PRO A 76 12.96 4.27 -14.72
CA PRO A 76 13.49 5.54 -14.20
C PRO A 76 12.38 6.54 -13.83
N VAL A 77 11.40 6.71 -14.72
CA VAL A 77 10.28 7.64 -14.52
C VAL A 77 9.39 7.20 -13.34
N TYR A 78 9.06 5.91 -13.28
CA TYR A 78 8.25 5.34 -12.22
C TYR A 78 8.94 5.43 -10.85
N ASN A 79 10.23 5.12 -10.78
CA ASN A 79 11.00 5.17 -9.54
C ASN A 79 11.20 6.59 -9.04
N GLU A 80 11.38 7.60 -9.94
CA GLU A 80 11.44 9.00 -9.56
C GLU A 80 10.12 9.44 -8.90
N ALA A 81 8.99 9.15 -9.54
CA ALA A 81 7.69 9.49 -8.99
C ALA A 81 7.46 8.79 -7.62
N LYS A 82 7.85 7.52 -7.50
CA LYS A 82 7.77 6.77 -6.23
C LYS A 82 8.62 7.43 -5.15
N LYS A 83 9.85 7.81 -5.46
CA LYS A 83 10.75 8.49 -4.53
C LYS A 83 10.12 9.80 -4.03
N ASN A 84 9.59 10.62 -4.93
CA ASN A 84 8.95 11.88 -4.58
C ASN A 84 7.73 11.68 -3.66
N ILE A 85 6.93 10.63 -3.89
CA ILE A 85 5.82 10.26 -2.99
C ILE A 85 6.35 9.84 -1.62
N ASP A 86 7.38 9.00 -1.57
CA ASP A 86 7.96 8.51 -0.32
C ASP A 86 8.60 9.66 0.50
N GLU A 87 9.20 10.64 -0.15
CA GLU A 87 9.73 11.86 0.49
C GLU A 87 8.61 12.71 1.06
N LEU A 88 7.51 12.88 0.31
CA LEU A 88 6.34 13.60 0.78
C LEU A 88 5.70 12.92 2.01
N VAL A 89 5.59 11.60 2.01
CA VAL A 89 5.10 10.84 3.17
C VAL A 89 6.00 11.01 4.38
N LYS A 90 7.32 11.05 4.18
CA LYS A 90 8.31 11.26 5.26
C LYS A 90 8.28 12.67 5.84
N SER A 91 7.87 13.67 5.06
CA SER A 91 7.81 15.07 5.50
C SER A 91 6.77 15.33 6.60
N LYS A 92 5.89 14.36 6.88
CA LYS A 92 4.83 14.43 7.92
C LYS A 92 4.04 15.73 7.85
N MET A 93 3.58 16.10 6.64
CA MET A 93 2.73 17.28 6.48
C MET A 93 1.50 17.20 7.39
N ASN A 94 1.22 18.29 8.11
CA ASN A 94 0.07 18.35 9.01
C ASN A 94 -1.23 18.71 8.28
N ASP A 95 -1.12 19.30 7.07
CA ASP A 95 -2.26 19.66 6.24
C ASP A 95 -2.55 18.51 5.26
N GLU A 96 -3.64 17.78 5.53
CA GLU A 96 -4.09 16.64 4.72
C GLU A 96 -4.45 17.08 3.29
N ILE A 97 -5.11 18.24 3.14
CA ILE A 97 -5.53 18.73 1.82
C ILE A 97 -4.31 19.04 0.97
N GLN A 98 -3.34 19.76 1.52
CA GLN A 98 -2.11 20.09 0.83
C GLN A 98 -1.28 18.84 0.52
N PHE A 99 -1.29 17.84 1.39
CA PHE A 99 -0.66 16.55 1.15
C PHE A 99 -1.29 15.85 -0.07
N GLU A 100 -2.62 15.76 -0.14
CA GLU A 100 -3.31 15.14 -1.26
C GLU A 100 -3.10 15.92 -2.58
N GLU A 101 -3.08 17.25 -2.53
CA GLU A 101 -2.77 18.09 -3.69
C GLU A 101 -1.38 17.80 -4.23
N ASN A 102 -0.37 17.72 -3.36
CA ASN A 102 1.00 17.39 -3.74
C ASN A 102 1.10 15.99 -4.35
N ILE A 103 0.41 14.99 -3.77
CA ILE A 103 0.31 13.64 -4.36
C ILE A 103 -0.33 13.71 -5.75
N LEU A 104 -1.36 14.52 -5.91
CA LEU A 104 -2.03 14.68 -7.21
C LEU A 104 -1.12 15.32 -8.26
N VAL A 105 -0.31 16.30 -7.87
CA VAL A 105 0.70 16.93 -8.75
C VAL A 105 1.70 15.90 -9.24
N ILE A 106 2.25 15.08 -8.34
CA ILE A 106 3.20 14.01 -8.69
C ILE A 106 2.54 13.00 -9.65
N LYS A 107 1.31 12.59 -9.37
CA LYS A 107 0.57 11.66 -10.24
C LYS A 107 0.25 12.26 -11.62
N LYS A 108 -0.05 13.55 -11.70
CA LYS A 108 -0.26 14.24 -12.99
C LYS A 108 1.03 14.28 -13.80
N LYS A 109 2.16 14.60 -13.17
CA LYS A 109 3.48 14.55 -13.82
C LYS A 109 3.75 13.13 -14.33
N LEU A 110 3.65 12.12 -13.49
CA LEU A 110 3.85 10.72 -13.86
C LEU A 110 2.96 10.29 -15.04
N ARG A 111 1.70 10.69 -15.02
CA ARG A 111 0.78 10.43 -16.15
C ARG A 111 1.28 11.00 -17.46
N ASN A 112 1.74 12.24 -17.43
CA ASN A 112 2.24 12.93 -18.65
C ASN A 112 3.54 12.28 -19.14
N ASP A 113 4.44 11.92 -18.24
CA ASP A 113 5.72 11.30 -18.57
C ASP A 113 5.54 9.86 -19.11
N LEU A 114 4.53 9.13 -18.63
CA LEU A 114 4.23 7.77 -19.10
C LEU A 114 3.47 7.70 -20.42
N LYS A 115 2.75 8.76 -20.83
CA LYS A 115 1.99 8.77 -22.09
C LYS A 115 2.82 8.44 -23.34
N PRO A 116 3.98 9.06 -23.58
CA PRO A 116 4.80 8.74 -24.74
C PRO A 116 5.42 7.35 -24.67
N ILE A 117 5.62 6.80 -23.47
CA ILE A 117 6.23 5.49 -23.25
C ILE A 117 5.21 4.37 -23.52
N LEU A 118 4.05 4.43 -22.86
CA LEU A 118 3.04 3.39 -22.92
C LEU A 118 2.08 3.49 -24.09
N LYS A 119 2.00 4.65 -24.74
CA LYS A 119 1.20 4.93 -25.96
C LYS A 119 -0.28 4.58 -25.86
N SER A 120 -0.79 4.31 -24.66
CA SER A 120 -2.18 3.96 -24.38
C SER A 120 -2.62 4.60 -23.06
N ASP A 121 -3.69 5.38 -23.10
CA ASP A 121 -4.28 6.00 -21.90
C ASP A 121 -4.75 4.94 -20.89
N GLU A 122 -5.18 3.77 -21.38
CA GLU A 122 -5.58 2.65 -20.52
C GLU A 122 -4.38 2.09 -19.74
N ARG A 123 -3.25 1.82 -20.41
CA ARG A 123 -2.01 1.36 -19.76
C ARG A 123 -1.46 2.40 -18.79
N VAL A 124 -1.54 3.70 -19.13
CA VAL A 124 -1.17 4.79 -18.22
C VAL A 124 -2.05 4.81 -16.98
N ASN A 125 -3.36 4.69 -17.13
CA ASN A 125 -4.29 4.64 -16.01
C ASN A 125 -4.07 3.40 -15.14
N GLN A 126 -3.70 2.28 -15.75
CA GLN A 126 -3.33 1.06 -15.03
C GLN A 126 -2.03 1.27 -14.26
N ALA A 127 -1.00 1.89 -14.85
CA ALA A 127 0.26 2.22 -14.18
C ALA A 127 0.05 3.11 -12.94
N LEU A 128 -0.87 4.06 -12.97
CA LEU A 128 -1.19 4.92 -11.82
C LEU A 128 -1.86 4.17 -10.66
N LYS A 129 -2.44 2.99 -10.92
CA LYS A 129 -3.11 2.14 -9.92
C LYS A 129 -2.26 0.94 -9.50
N ILE A 130 -1.19 0.64 -10.23
CA ILE A 130 -0.44 -0.60 -10.15
C ILE A 130 0.14 -0.87 -8.75
N GLU A 131 0.62 0.17 -8.06
CA GLU A 131 1.16 0.05 -6.70
C GLU A 131 0.11 -0.49 -5.72
N ARG A 132 -1.11 0.02 -5.80
CA ARG A 132 -2.23 -0.44 -4.95
C ARG A 132 -2.63 -1.88 -5.27
N GLU A 133 -2.63 -2.25 -6.55
CA GLU A 133 -2.92 -3.62 -7.00
C GLU A 133 -1.83 -4.58 -6.53
N PHE A 134 -0.57 -4.19 -6.65
CA PHE A 134 0.57 -4.96 -6.14
C PHE A 134 0.45 -5.22 -4.64
N LEU A 135 0.22 -4.17 -3.84
CA LEU A 135 0.08 -4.30 -2.38
C LEU A 135 -1.09 -5.21 -1.99
N LYS A 136 -2.21 -5.15 -2.72
CA LYS A 136 -3.36 -6.04 -2.52
C LYS A 136 -2.98 -7.50 -2.81
N THR A 137 -2.29 -7.76 -3.92
CA THR A 137 -1.82 -9.09 -4.30
C THR A 137 -0.81 -9.63 -3.28
N LEU A 138 0.18 -8.82 -2.90
CA LEU A 138 1.19 -9.20 -1.91
C LEU A 138 0.55 -9.57 -0.57
N ARG A 139 -0.42 -8.79 -0.11
CA ARG A 139 -1.17 -9.10 1.12
C ARG A 139 -1.93 -10.42 1.02
N GLY A 140 -2.59 -10.68 -0.09
CA GLY A 140 -3.28 -11.94 -0.37
C GLY A 140 -2.34 -13.15 -0.32
N GLU A 141 -1.16 -13.04 -0.93
CA GLU A 141 -0.13 -14.09 -0.90
C GLU A 141 0.40 -14.35 0.52
N MET A 142 0.62 -13.28 1.29
CA MET A 142 1.08 -13.41 2.67
C MET A 142 0.03 -14.09 3.56
N MET A 143 -1.25 -13.78 3.37
CA MET A 143 -2.34 -14.41 4.13
C MET A 143 -2.50 -15.89 3.78
N ARG A 144 -2.41 -16.27 2.49
CA ARG A 144 -2.42 -17.68 2.06
C ARG A 144 -1.32 -18.49 2.72
N ARG A 145 -0.10 -17.96 2.77
CA ARG A 145 1.05 -18.64 3.40
C ARG A 145 0.89 -18.81 4.92
N LYS A 146 0.18 -17.90 5.58
CA LYS A 146 -0.12 -18.02 7.02
C LYS A 146 -1.23 -19.05 7.29
N GLY A 147 -2.27 -19.11 6.45
CA GLY A 147 -3.37 -20.06 6.58
C GLY A 147 -2.97 -21.52 6.30
N PHE A 148 -1.87 -21.76 5.57
CA PHE A 148 -1.35 -23.11 5.31
C PHE A 148 -0.48 -23.68 6.44
N ARG A 149 -0.25 -22.90 7.51
CA ARG A 149 0.53 -23.30 8.69
C ARG A 149 -0.35 -23.56 9.93
N ALA A 150 -1.64 -23.54 9.80
CA ALA A 150 -2.63 -23.95 10.81
C ALA A 150 -3.18 -25.32 10.45
#